data_b302777fa83901a0f86a0cb6b6a7e1e9
#
_entry.id   b302777fa83901a0f86a0cb6b6a7e1e9
#
_cell.length_a   1.000
_cell.length_b   1.000
_cell.length_c   1.000
_cell.angle_alpha   90.00
_cell.angle_beta   90.00
_cell.angle_gamma   90.00
#
_symmetry.space_group_name_H-M   'P 1'
#
loop_
_entity.id
_entity.type
_entity.pdbx_description
1 polymer ?
#
loop_
_entity_poly.entity_id
_entity_poly.type
_entity_poly.pdbx_seq_one_letter_code
_entity_poly.pdbx_strand_id
1 'polypeptide(L)'
;MAIACTNVTNVVRSVHPLRIDGYGITKAIGSDRWIKSRWNVGGYEWGVHVHPSRSNTAVDCKPWVALRLIFLSDGCTMPNVEASMRCRLVDPRGTADPSEEKSITCMFNSRPKGQLGASGDCSNPVYLMSARELEASCYLKDDSFTVQCTVTVLKDLAEVTIRDNEPLPVVPPSRLHQHLAELLRSRTPADVELIVSGDSLVAHKNILAARSPVLMAEFFGNMREASS
;
A
#
# COMPACT_ATOMS: atom_id res chain seq x y z
N MET A 1 -12.15 28.93 -6.97
CA MET A 1 -10.80 28.89 -7.59
C MET A 1 -10.11 27.63 -7.11
N ALA A 2 -9.73 26.72 -7.98
CA ALA A 2 -8.90 25.59 -7.62
C ALA A 2 -7.45 26.10 -7.50
N ILE A 3 -6.83 25.90 -6.33
CA ILE A 3 -5.42 26.23 -6.12
C ILE A 3 -4.60 25.12 -6.78
N ALA A 4 -3.74 25.50 -7.74
CA ALA A 4 -2.80 24.57 -8.34
C ALA A 4 -1.74 24.18 -7.29
N CYS A 5 -1.52 22.88 -7.12
CA CYS A 5 -0.49 22.36 -6.24
C CYS A 5 0.66 21.78 -7.07
N THR A 6 1.87 22.32 -6.88
CA THR A 6 3.09 21.81 -7.52
C THR A 6 3.79 20.85 -6.56
N ASN A 7 4.09 19.64 -7.01
CA ASN A 7 4.87 18.70 -6.22
C ASN A 7 6.35 19.00 -6.35
N VAL A 8 6.97 19.45 -5.26
CA VAL A 8 8.40 19.85 -5.20
C VAL A 8 9.31 18.73 -4.67
N THR A 9 8.76 17.55 -4.34
CA THR A 9 9.52 16.42 -3.84
C THR A 9 9.30 15.18 -4.68
N ASN A 10 10.36 14.43 -4.96
CA ASN A 10 10.29 13.14 -5.64
C ASN A 10 10.37 12.02 -4.60
N VAL A 11 9.23 11.41 -4.31
CA VAL A 11 9.10 10.38 -3.29
C VAL A 11 8.56 9.10 -3.91
N VAL A 12 9.25 7.98 -3.68
CA VAL A 12 8.80 6.65 -4.10
C VAL A 12 8.37 5.86 -2.87
N ARG A 13 7.16 5.28 -2.94
CA ARG A 13 6.57 4.50 -1.85
C ARG A 13 6.20 3.11 -2.32
N SER A 14 6.47 2.12 -1.47
CA SER A 14 6.03 0.74 -1.68
C SER A 14 5.44 0.17 -0.40
N VAL A 15 4.34 -0.58 -0.53
CA VAL A 15 3.60 -1.19 0.59
C VAL A 15 3.62 -2.70 0.43
N HIS A 16 4.05 -3.42 1.47
CA HIS A 16 4.12 -4.88 1.46
C HIS A 16 3.59 -5.47 2.77
N PRO A 17 2.68 -6.46 2.71
CA PRO A 17 2.36 -7.29 3.86
C PRO A 17 3.44 -8.35 4.05
N LEU A 18 3.92 -8.51 5.28
CA LEU A 18 4.82 -9.57 5.71
C LEU A 18 4.05 -10.50 6.65
N ARG A 19 3.82 -11.72 6.22
CA ARG A 19 3.23 -12.75 7.07
C ARG A 19 4.34 -13.56 7.74
N ILE A 20 4.23 -13.70 9.03
CA ILE A 20 5.11 -14.51 9.87
C ILE A 20 4.31 -15.70 10.39
N ASP A 21 4.64 -16.88 9.88
CA ASP A 21 4.06 -18.15 10.30
C ASP A 21 4.94 -18.81 11.36
N GLY A 22 4.35 -19.62 12.24
CA GLY A 22 5.05 -20.30 13.31
C GLY A 22 5.52 -19.36 14.41
N TYR A 23 4.65 -18.49 14.89
CA TYR A 23 4.99 -17.53 15.96
C TYR A 23 5.54 -18.24 17.20
N GLY A 24 4.94 -19.38 17.60
CA GLY A 24 5.38 -20.15 18.75
C GLY A 24 6.84 -20.57 18.68
N ILE A 25 7.33 -20.94 17.51
CA ILE A 25 8.75 -21.28 17.28
C ILE A 25 9.58 -20.02 17.11
N THR A 26 9.10 -19.05 16.32
CA THR A 26 9.89 -17.87 15.97
C THR A 26 10.11 -16.92 17.14
N LYS A 27 9.20 -16.88 18.13
CA LYS A 27 9.41 -16.08 19.36
C LYS A 27 10.60 -16.58 20.21
N ALA A 28 11.04 -17.81 20.02
CA ALA A 28 12.20 -18.40 20.72
C ALA A 28 13.54 -18.14 20.01
N ILE A 29 13.54 -17.39 18.88
CA ILE A 29 14.78 -17.04 18.20
C ILE A 29 15.66 -16.17 19.12
N GLY A 30 16.97 -16.46 19.11
CA GLY A 30 17.95 -15.64 19.86
C GLY A 30 17.92 -14.17 19.42
N SER A 31 18.28 -13.28 20.36
CA SER A 31 18.19 -11.81 20.20
C SER A 31 18.87 -11.24 18.94
N ASP A 32 19.86 -11.95 18.42
CA ASP A 32 20.66 -11.49 17.26
C ASP A 32 20.15 -12.04 15.92
N ARG A 33 19.15 -12.90 15.96
CA ARG A 33 18.56 -13.50 14.75
C ARG A 33 17.29 -12.73 14.36
N TRP A 34 17.18 -12.42 13.07
CA TRP A 34 16.06 -11.71 12.49
C TRP A 34 15.49 -12.50 11.32
N ILE A 35 14.17 -12.47 11.17
CA ILE A 35 13.46 -12.90 9.96
C ILE A 35 13.70 -11.81 8.94
N LYS A 36 14.27 -12.16 7.78
CA LYS A 36 14.75 -11.21 6.78
C LYS A 36 13.86 -11.24 5.55
N SER A 37 13.46 -10.08 5.07
CA SER A 37 12.83 -9.88 3.77
C SER A 37 13.68 -8.97 2.90
N ARG A 38 13.40 -8.95 1.58
CA ARG A 38 14.15 -8.16 0.63
C ARG A 38 13.22 -7.56 -0.41
N TRP A 39 13.32 -6.24 -0.65
CA TRP A 39 12.46 -5.48 -1.55
C TRP A 39 13.26 -4.52 -2.41
N ASN A 40 12.69 -4.10 -3.55
CA ASN A 40 13.22 -3.02 -4.35
C ASN A 40 12.26 -1.82 -4.27
N VAL A 41 12.74 -0.66 -3.78
CA VAL A 41 11.96 0.57 -3.68
C VAL A 41 12.83 1.73 -4.15
N GLY A 42 12.32 2.49 -5.09
CA GLY A 42 13.01 3.66 -5.62
C GLY A 42 14.31 3.34 -6.34
N GLY A 43 14.49 2.13 -6.85
CA GLY A 43 15.74 1.67 -7.49
C GLY A 43 16.82 1.23 -6.51
N TYR A 44 16.51 1.21 -5.21
CA TYR A 44 17.38 0.69 -4.16
C TYR A 44 16.85 -0.61 -3.59
N GLU A 45 17.77 -1.48 -3.16
CA GLU A 45 17.46 -2.74 -2.50
C GLU A 45 17.38 -2.51 -0.99
N TRP A 46 16.26 -2.91 -0.39
CA TRP A 46 15.95 -2.76 1.03
C TRP A 46 15.64 -4.10 1.67
N GLY A 47 16.05 -4.26 2.93
CA GLY A 47 15.62 -5.36 3.79
C GLY A 47 14.70 -4.84 4.89
N VAL A 48 13.59 -5.52 5.14
CA VAL A 48 12.86 -5.36 6.39
C VAL A 48 13.08 -6.60 7.22
N HIS A 49 13.67 -6.41 8.38
CA HIS A 49 13.96 -7.49 9.31
C HIS A 49 12.97 -7.46 10.46
N VAL A 50 12.35 -8.60 10.73
CA VAL A 50 11.35 -8.77 11.82
C VAL A 50 11.91 -9.65 12.91
N HIS A 51 11.72 -9.24 14.17
CA HIS A 51 11.99 -10.05 15.35
C HIS A 51 10.70 -10.17 16.18
N PRO A 52 10.09 -11.35 16.27
CA PRO A 52 8.79 -11.52 16.94
C PRO A 52 8.80 -11.28 18.46
N SER A 53 9.96 -11.35 19.09
CA SER A 53 10.09 -11.31 20.55
C SER A 53 11.42 -10.66 21.00
N ARG A 54 11.66 -9.40 20.60
CA ARG A 54 12.88 -8.67 20.97
C ARG A 54 12.70 -7.91 22.27
N SER A 55 13.63 -8.03 23.20
CA SER A 55 13.60 -7.24 24.43
C SER A 55 13.78 -5.75 24.13
N ASN A 56 12.87 -4.93 24.65
CA ASN A 56 12.96 -3.48 24.61
C ASN A 56 13.62 -2.95 25.88
N THR A 57 14.94 -2.88 25.88
CA THR A 57 15.73 -2.45 27.04
C THR A 57 15.52 -0.98 27.42
N ALA A 58 15.01 -0.17 26.49
CA ALA A 58 14.77 1.26 26.73
C ALA A 58 13.47 1.56 27.48
N VAL A 59 12.52 0.62 27.49
CA VAL A 59 11.18 0.86 28.09
C VAL A 59 10.94 -0.04 29.30
N ASP A 60 10.90 -1.36 29.11
CA ASP A 60 10.41 -2.28 30.15
C ASP A 60 11.13 -3.62 30.16
N CYS A 61 12.16 -3.79 29.34
CA CYS A 61 12.89 -5.06 29.15
C CYS A 61 12.01 -6.27 28.78
N LYS A 62 10.75 -6.03 28.37
CA LYS A 62 9.84 -7.08 27.92
C LYS A 62 10.04 -7.41 26.45
N PRO A 63 9.57 -8.58 25.99
CA PRO A 63 9.62 -8.96 24.60
C PRO A 63 8.57 -8.19 23.77
N TRP A 64 9.00 -7.64 22.64
CA TRP A 64 8.19 -6.90 21.68
C TRP A 64 8.36 -7.44 20.27
N VAL A 65 7.33 -7.31 19.44
CA VAL A 65 7.48 -7.42 18.00
C VAL A 65 8.23 -6.20 17.49
N ALA A 66 9.43 -6.42 16.98
CA ALA A 66 10.32 -5.36 16.53
C ALA A 66 10.65 -5.49 15.04
N LEU A 67 10.75 -4.36 14.33
CA LEU A 67 11.18 -4.30 12.95
C LEU A 67 12.31 -3.30 12.80
N ARG A 68 13.15 -3.51 11.77
CA ARG A 68 14.16 -2.54 11.35
C ARG A 68 14.29 -2.52 9.83
N LEU A 69 14.58 -1.36 9.29
CA LEU A 69 14.88 -1.15 7.88
C LEU A 69 16.38 -1.28 7.65
N ILE A 70 16.76 -2.01 6.61
CA ILE A 70 18.15 -2.24 6.21
C ILE A 70 18.34 -1.75 4.78
N PHE A 71 19.40 -1.00 4.55
CA PHE A 71 19.83 -0.61 3.21
C PHE A 71 20.79 -1.67 2.67
N LEU A 72 20.44 -2.28 1.52
CA LEU A 72 21.16 -3.42 0.95
C LEU A 72 21.87 -3.07 -0.37
N SER A 73 21.62 -1.88 -0.94
CA SER A 73 22.27 -1.46 -2.19
C SER A 73 23.72 -1.10 -1.96
N ASP A 74 24.62 -1.82 -2.65
CA ASP A 74 26.04 -1.55 -2.64
C ASP A 74 26.43 -0.60 -3.78
N GLY A 75 27.41 0.28 -3.53
CA GLY A 75 28.07 1.06 -4.59
C GLY A 75 27.20 2.13 -5.26
N CYS A 76 26.13 2.61 -4.60
CA CYS A 76 25.34 3.72 -5.12
C CYS A 76 26.17 5.00 -5.23
N THR A 77 25.96 5.75 -6.32
CA THR A 77 26.61 7.05 -6.57
C THR A 77 26.14 8.13 -5.59
N MET A 78 25.00 7.94 -4.93
CA MET A 78 24.48 8.85 -3.92
C MET A 78 25.02 8.48 -2.54
N PRO A 79 25.68 9.43 -1.86
CA PRO A 79 26.33 9.16 -0.56
C PRO A 79 25.32 8.91 0.56
N ASN A 80 24.14 9.52 0.48
CA ASN A 80 23.10 9.44 1.52
C ASN A 80 21.74 9.26 0.88
N VAL A 81 20.98 8.27 1.39
CA VAL A 81 19.60 8.00 0.97
C VAL A 81 18.69 8.18 2.17
N GLU A 82 17.76 9.11 2.10
CA GLU A 82 16.75 9.30 3.14
C GLU A 82 15.56 8.41 2.88
N ALA A 83 15.21 7.60 3.87
CA ALA A 83 14.07 6.72 3.80
C ALA A 83 13.34 6.60 5.13
N SER A 84 12.04 6.34 5.03
CA SER A 84 11.19 6.05 6.18
C SER A 84 10.53 4.68 6.03
N MET A 85 10.36 4.00 7.15
CA MET A 85 9.54 2.80 7.25
C MET A 85 8.38 3.07 8.21
N ARG A 86 7.17 2.76 7.77
CA ARG A 86 5.96 2.73 8.62
C ARG A 86 5.45 1.33 8.66
N CYS A 87 5.02 0.88 9.82
CA CYS A 87 4.55 -0.48 10.02
C CYS A 87 3.40 -0.55 11.03
N ARG A 88 2.49 -1.50 10.81
CA ARG A 88 1.34 -1.79 11.65
C ARG A 88 0.96 -3.26 11.52
N LEU A 89 0.36 -3.82 12.56
CA LEU A 89 -0.26 -5.14 12.49
C LEU A 89 -1.59 -5.04 11.75
N VAL A 90 -1.91 -6.05 10.96
CA VAL A 90 -3.17 -6.14 10.23
C VAL A 90 -3.81 -7.50 10.44
N ASP A 91 -5.13 -7.51 10.60
CA ASP A 91 -5.90 -8.74 10.56
C ASP A 91 -6.02 -9.22 9.11
N PRO A 92 -5.50 -10.40 8.76
CA PRO A 92 -5.55 -10.92 7.40
C PRO A 92 -6.97 -11.14 6.87
N ARG A 93 -7.96 -11.23 7.76
CA ARG A 93 -9.38 -11.37 7.40
C ARG A 93 -10.07 -10.02 7.21
N GLY A 94 -9.45 -8.91 7.58
CA GLY A 94 -10.04 -7.58 7.50
C GLY A 94 -11.23 -7.36 8.43
N THR A 95 -11.37 -8.17 9.49
CA THR A 95 -12.48 -8.08 10.45
C THR A 95 -12.20 -7.10 11.58
N ALA A 96 -10.93 -6.78 11.81
CA ALA A 96 -10.48 -5.82 12.82
C ALA A 96 -9.69 -4.69 12.18
N ASP A 97 -9.78 -3.52 12.80
CA ASP A 97 -8.98 -2.37 12.40
C ASP A 97 -7.49 -2.66 12.57
N PRO A 98 -6.61 -2.12 11.72
CA PRO A 98 -5.17 -2.22 11.88
C PRO A 98 -4.72 -1.62 13.23
N SER A 99 -3.61 -2.15 13.77
CA SER A 99 -3.01 -1.55 14.97
C SER A 99 -2.53 -0.12 14.71
N GLU A 100 -2.17 0.58 15.79
CA GLU A 100 -1.48 1.87 15.68
C GLU A 100 -0.26 1.75 14.75
N GLU A 101 -0.10 2.71 13.83
CA GLU A 101 1.04 2.76 12.93
C GLU A 101 2.26 3.34 13.65
N LYS A 102 3.38 2.65 13.60
CA LYS A 102 4.68 3.11 14.09
C LYS A 102 5.59 3.40 12.92
N SER A 103 6.45 4.41 13.07
CA SER A 103 7.34 4.85 11.99
C SER A 103 8.75 5.15 12.47
N ILE A 104 9.69 5.07 11.54
CA ILE A 104 11.06 5.54 11.69
C ILE A 104 11.54 6.15 10.38
N THR A 105 12.26 7.26 10.47
CA THR A 105 12.95 7.90 9.35
C THR A 105 14.43 7.92 9.65
N CYS A 106 15.24 7.50 8.69
CA CYS A 106 16.70 7.45 8.81
C CYS A 106 17.35 7.87 7.52
N MET A 107 18.60 8.32 7.65
CA MET A 107 19.52 8.55 6.55
C MET A 107 20.45 7.33 6.46
N PHE A 108 20.54 6.73 5.29
CA PHE A 108 21.34 5.54 5.02
C PHE A 108 22.51 5.89 4.12
N ASN A 109 23.68 5.35 4.45
CA ASN A 109 24.88 5.61 3.71
C ASN A 109 25.27 4.37 2.89
N SER A 110 25.47 4.57 1.59
CA SER A 110 26.08 3.55 0.75
C SER A 110 27.57 3.41 1.09
N ARG A 111 28.00 2.22 1.49
CA ARG A 111 29.43 1.95 1.81
C ARG A 111 30.05 0.96 0.83
N PRO A 112 31.38 1.02 0.63
CA PRO A 112 32.11 -0.02 -0.11
C PRO A 112 32.00 -1.37 0.59
N LYS A 113 31.88 -2.44 -0.22
CA LYS A 113 31.87 -3.83 0.26
C LYS A 113 33.06 -4.12 1.19
N GLY A 114 32.80 -4.59 2.39
CA GLY A 114 33.85 -5.15 3.28
C GLY A 114 33.88 -4.60 4.72
N GLN A 115 33.12 -3.59 5.07
CA GLN A 115 33.01 -3.14 6.46
C GLN A 115 31.69 -3.60 7.08
N LEU A 116 31.68 -4.81 7.59
CA LEU A 116 30.59 -5.33 8.41
C LEU A 116 30.55 -4.58 9.76
N GLY A 117 29.39 -3.98 10.08
CA GLY A 117 29.08 -3.60 11.47
C GLY A 117 29.12 -2.11 11.82
N ALA A 118 28.97 -1.19 10.86
CA ALA A 118 28.86 0.21 11.19
C ALA A 118 27.43 0.75 11.04
N SER A 119 27.02 1.63 11.97
CA SER A 119 25.67 2.10 12.22
C SER A 119 24.97 2.94 11.12
N GLY A 120 25.33 2.77 9.85
CA GLY A 120 24.75 3.49 8.73
C GLY A 120 23.84 2.67 7.81
N ASP A 121 23.87 1.34 7.95
CA ASP A 121 23.19 0.45 7.00
C ASP A 121 21.83 -0.03 7.54
N CYS A 122 21.52 0.22 8.81
CA CYS A 122 20.26 -0.19 9.42
C CYS A 122 19.66 0.89 10.32
N SER A 123 18.33 0.94 10.36
CA SER A 123 17.59 1.78 11.29
C SER A 123 17.63 1.22 12.72
N ASN A 124 17.34 2.07 13.69
CA ASN A 124 16.93 1.60 15.01
C ASN A 124 15.69 0.71 14.90
N PRO A 125 15.49 -0.25 15.83
CA PRO A 125 14.28 -1.06 15.85
C PRO A 125 13.04 -0.21 16.12
N VAL A 126 11.96 -0.49 15.40
CA VAL A 126 10.60 -0.01 15.67
C VAL A 126 9.87 -1.11 16.44
N TYR A 127 9.34 -0.78 17.59
CA TYR A 127 8.61 -1.70 18.46
C TYR A 127 7.10 -1.49 18.25
N LEU A 128 6.40 -2.51 17.69
CA LEU A 128 4.99 -2.40 17.36
C LEU A 128 4.08 -2.67 18.56
N MET A 129 4.23 -3.83 19.15
CA MET A 129 3.35 -4.33 20.20
C MET A 129 4.15 -5.30 21.09
N SER A 130 3.86 -5.35 22.38
CA SER A 130 4.47 -6.34 23.24
C SER A 130 4.02 -7.76 22.84
N ALA A 131 4.87 -8.76 23.05
CA ALA A 131 4.53 -10.15 22.73
C ALA A 131 3.27 -10.62 23.46
N ARG A 132 3.07 -10.16 24.71
CA ARG A 132 1.89 -10.48 25.52
C ARG A 132 0.61 -9.86 24.95
N GLU A 133 0.67 -8.62 24.47
CA GLU A 133 -0.47 -7.95 23.83
C GLU A 133 -0.80 -8.62 22.50
N LEU A 134 0.21 -8.98 21.70
CA LEU A 134 0.01 -9.72 20.46
C LEU A 134 -0.70 -11.06 20.71
N GLU A 135 -0.27 -11.82 21.73
CA GLU A 135 -0.86 -13.10 22.11
C GLU A 135 -2.33 -12.98 22.57
N ALA A 136 -2.70 -11.83 23.12
CA ALA A 136 -4.08 -11.53 23.53
C ALA A 136 -4.91 -10.85 22.43
N SER A 137 -4.31 -10.52 21.27
CA SER A 137 -4.96 -9.73 20.24
C SER A 137 -5.61 -10.59 19.14
N CYS A 138 -6.42 -9.93 18.31
CA CYS A 138 -6.99 -10.53 17.10
C CYS A 138 -5.97 -10.68 15.94
N TYR A 139 -4.77 -10.08 16.05
CA TYR A 139 -3.75 -10.12 15.01
C TYR A 139 -2.98 -11.44 14.96
N LEU A 140 -2.88 -12.15 16.09
CA LEU A 140 -2.27 -13.49 16.11
C LEU A 140 -3.36 -14.54 15.92
N LYS A 141 -3.29 -15.25 14.80
CA LYS A 141 -4.22 -16.33 14.43
C LYS A 141 -3.47 -17.51 13.83
N ASP A 142 -3.89 -18.71 14.20
CA ASP A 142 -3.34 -19.95 13.66
C ASP A 142 -1.80 -19.95 13.69
N ASP A 143 -1.23 -19.52 14.83
CA ASP A 143 0.23 -19.38 15.04
C ASP A 143 0.91 -18.45 14.02
N SER A 144 0.16 -17.49 13.44
CA SER A 144 0.67 -16.53 12.45
C SER A 144 0.16 -15.11 12.69
N PHE A 145 0.95 -14.11 12.29
CA PHE A 145 0.55 -12.71 12.28
C PHE A 145 1.07 -12.00 11.03
N THR A 146 0.44 -10.89 10.66
CA THR A 146 0.82 -10.11 9.48
C THR A 146 1.16 -8.68 9.86
N VAL A 147 2.31 -8.19 9.38
CA VAL A 147 2.71 -6.79 9.48
C VAL A 147 2.63 -6.15 8.11
N GLN A 148 1.89 -5.07 7.99
CA GLN A 148 1.93 -4.22 6.81
C GLN A 148 3.06 -3.21 6.98
N CYS A 149 4.02 -3.21 6.05
CA CYS A 149 5.14 -2.29 6.03
C CYS A 149 5.04 -1.38 4.80
N THR A 150 5.27 -0.10 5.00
CA THR A 150 5.39 0.91 3.95
C THR A 150 6.80 1.48 3.99
N VAL A 151 7.57 1.27 2.94
CA VAL A 151 8.87 1.91 2.76
C VAL A 151 8.71 3.09 1.81
N THR A 152 9.21 4.24 2.22
CA THR A 152 9.17 5.49 1.46
C THR A 152 10.59 6.00 1.32
N VAL A 153 11.01 6.27 0.09
CA VAL A 153 12.36 6.74 -0.24
C VAL A 153 12.26 8.13 -0.87
N LEU A 154 13.01 9.08 -0.33
CA LEU A 154 13.19 10.40 -0.93
C LEU A 154 14.28 10.28 -2.01
N LYS A 155 13.92 10.57 -3.27
CA LYS A 155 14.83 10.41 -4.41
C LYS A 155 15.77 11.61 -4.54
N ASP A 156 15.23 12.76 -4.81
CA ASP A 156 15.99 13.98 -5.07
C ASP A 156 15.24 15.19 -4.51
N LEU A 157 16.00 16.10 -3.93
CA LEU A 157 15.57 17.46 -3.60
C LEU A 157 16.05 18.39 -4.73
N ALA A 158 15.55 18.14 -5.96
CA ALA A 158 15.85 19.03 -7.06
C ALA A 158 15.17 20.38 -6.84
N GLU A 159 15.89 21.46 -7.11
CA GLU A 159 15.29 22.78 -7.10
C GLU A 159 14.25 22.87 -8.22
N VAL A 160 12.98 23.01 -7.84
CA VAL A 160 11.89 23.20 -8.80
C VAL A 160 11.65 24.69 -8.96
N THR A 161 12.02 25.24 -10.12
CA THR A 161 11.68 26.62 -10.45
C THR A 161 10.19 26.72 -10.74
N ILE A 162 9.43 27.26 -9.79
CA ILE A 162 8.01 27.55 -9.99
C ILE A 162 7.92 28.80 -10.85
N ARG A 163 7.53 28.63 -12.12
CA ARG A 163 7.28 29.76 -13.03
C ARG A 163 5.82 30.17 -12.89
N ASP A 164 5.59 31.37 -12.39
CA ASP A 164 4.25 31.93 -12.15
C ASP A 164 3.38 32.04 -13.42
N ASN A 165 3.97 31.85 -14.61
CA ASN A 165 3.33 32.07 -15.91
C ASN A 165 3.24 30.82 -16.81
N GLU A 166 3.54 29.63 -16.33
CA GLU A 166 3.20 28.44 -17.13
C GLU A 166 1.69 28.21 -17.05
N PRO A 167 0.95 28.34 -18.17
CA PRO A 167 -0.45 28.00 -18.17
C PRO A 167 -0.54 26.52 -17.77
N LEU A 168 -1.23 26.26 -16.65
CA LEU A 168 -1.53 24.90 -16.22
C LEU A 168 -2.02 24.11 -17.42
N PRO A 169 -1.57 22.86 -17.63
CA PRO A 169 -2.14 22.03 -18.66
C PRO A 169 -3.65 21.97 -18.38
N VAL A 170 -4.40 22.64 -19.23
CA VAL A 170 -5.86 22.65 -19.16
C VAL A 170 -6.28 21.22 -19.44
N VAL A 171 -6.55 20.46 -18.37
CA VAL A 171 -7.20 19.16 -18.51
C VAL A 171 -8.55 19.46 -19.18
N PRO A 172 -8.78 19.04 -20.41
CA PRO A 172 -10.05 19.32 -21.06
C PRO A 172 -11.17 18.79 -20.17
N PRO A 173 -12.25 19.55 -19.96
CA PRO A 173 -13.36 19.05 -19.16
C PRO A 173 -13.81 17.70 -19.73
N SER A 174 -14.02 16.73 -18.86
CA SER A 174 -14.44 15.39 -19.27
C SER A 174 -15.69 15.48 -20.16
N ARG A 175 -15.57 15.09 -21.41
CA ARG A 175 -16.68 15.03 -22.37
C ARG A 175 -17.42 13.70 -22.30
N LEU A 176 -17.23 12.93 -21.24
CA LEU A 176 -17.85 11.61 -21.07
C LEU A 176 -19.36 11.64 -21.27
N HIS A 177 -20.05 12.64 -20.70
CA HIS A 177 -21.50 12.82 -20.86
C HIS A 177 -21.91 13.08 -22.32
N GLN A 178 -21.08 13.81 -23.10
CA GLN A 178 -21.32 14.06 -24.53
C GLN A 178 -21.12 12.77 -25.33
N HIS A 179 -20.06 12.00 -25.06
CA HIS A 179 -19.80 10.72 -25.71
C HIS A 179 -20.89 9.69 -25.40
N LEU A 180 -21.36 9.63 -24.14
CA LEU A 180 -22.49 8.76 -23.77
C LEU A 180 -23.81 9.18 -24.44
N ALA A 181 -24.07 10.50 -24.56
CA ALA A 181 -25.24 11.01 -25.26
C ALA A 181 -25.18 10.71 -26.77
N GLU A 182 -23.98 10.74 -27.36
CA GLU A 182 -23.76 10.38 -28.75
C GLU A 182 -23.95 8.89 -29.02
N LEU A 183 -23.45 8.05 -28.08
CA LEU A 183 -23.65 6.61 -28.10
C LEU A 183 -25.15 6.24 -28.08
N LEU A 184 -25.94 6.90 -27.24
CA LEU A 184 -27.40 6.72 -27.19
C LEU A 184 -28.09 7.19 -28.49
N ARG A 185 -27.62 8.29 -29.06
CA ARG A 185 -28.23 8.88 -30.27
C ARG A 185 -27.90 8.06 -31.52
N SER A 186 -26.71 7.51 -31.62
CA SER A 186 -26.25 6.72 -32.78
C SER A 186 -26.97 5.37 -32.92
N ARG A 187 -27.63 4.88 -31.88
CA ARG A 187 -28.29 3.56 -31.80
C ARG A 187 -27.41 2.36 -32.16
N THR A 188 -26.14 2.54 -32.34
CA THR A 188 -25.18 1.51 -32.78
C THR A 188 -23.98 1.48 -31.86
N PRO A 189 -23.63 0.35 -31.26
CA PRO A 189 -24.25 -0.99 -31.25
C PRO A 189 -25.11 -1.22 -29.99
N ALA A 190 -26.35 -0.69 -29.97
CA ALA A 190 -27.28 -0.95 -28.86
C ALA A 190 -27.62 -2.46 -28.80
N ASP A 191 -27.64 -3.02 -27.59
CA ASP A 191 -27.81 -4.46 -27.36
C ASP A 191 -29.03 -4.79 -26.49
N VAL A 192 -29.85 -3.78 -26.14
CA VAL A 192 -31.12 -3.95 -25.44
C VAL A 192 -32.16 -2.94 -25.93
N GLU A 193 -33.37 -3.38 -26.01
CA GLU A 193 -34.55 -2.55 -26.31
C GLU A 193 -35.49 -2.58 -25.10
N LEU A 194 -35.82 -1.39 -24.60
CA LEU A 194 -36.74 -1.19 -23.48
C LEU A 194 -38.06 -0.64 -24.03
N ILE A 195 -39.18 -1.30 -23.73
CA ILE A 195 -40.51 -0.85 -24.10
C ILE A 195 -41.15 -0.20 -22.89
N VAL A 196 -41.42 1.11 -22.97
CA VAL A 196 -42.05 1.88 -21.91
C VAL A 196 -43.26 2.60 -22.45
N SER A 197 -44.44 2.29 -21.95
CA SER A 197 -45.73 2.91 -22.37
C SER A 197 -46.00 2.86 -23.88
N GLY A 198 -45.46 1.86 -24.58
CA GLY A 198 -45.60 1.68 -26.02
C GLY A 198 -44.49 2.32 -26.88
N ASP A 199 -43.60 3.09 -26.27
CA ASP A 199 -42.41 3.64 -26.93
C ASP A 199 -41.23 2.68 -26.77
N SER A 200 -40.44 2.51 -27.84
CA SER A 200 -39.23 1.70 -27.88
C SER A 200 -37.99 2.58 -27.68
N LEU A 201 -37.20 2.24 -26.63
CA LEU A 201 -35.92 2.87 -26.31
C LEU A 201 -34.79 1.85 -26.45
N VAL A 202 -33.84 2.11 -27.33
CA VAL A 202 -32.64 1.29 -27.48
C VAL A 202 -31.52 1.79 -26.59
N ALA A 203 -30.79 0.87 -25.94
CA ALA A 203 -29.75 1.22 -24.98
C ALA A 203 -28.62 0.18 -24.94
N HIS A 204 -27.65 0.39 -24.07
CA HIS A 204 -26.52 -0.53 -23.85
C HIS A 204 -26.61 -1.18 -22.48
N LYS A 205 -26.72 -2.50 -22.41
CA LYS A 205 -26.86 -3.27 -21.16
C LYS A 205 -25.79 -2.94 -20.14
N ASN A 206 -24.53 -2.87 -20.58
CA ASN A 206 -23.41 -2.58 -19.69
C ASN A 206 -23.51 -1.20 -19.02
N ILE A 207 -24.00 -0.19 -19.77
CA ILE A 207 -24.17 1.17 -19.25
C ILE A 207 -25.33 1.21 -18.25
N LEU A 208 -26.44 0.57 -18.56
CA LEU A 208 -27.61 0.50 -17.69
C LEU A 208 -27.30 -0.28 -16.42
N ALA A 209 -26.64 -1.43 -16.52
CA ALA A 209 -26.22 -2.26 -15.39
C ALA A 209 -25.26 -1.53 -14.45
N ALA A 210 -24.29 -0.78 -15.00
CA ALA A 210 -23.35 0.02 -14.20
C ALA A 210 -24.04 1.13 -13.38
N ARG A 211 -25.26 1.54 -13.75
CA ARG A 211 -26.02 2.63 -13.12
C ARG A 211 -27.18 2.14 -12.26
N SER A 212 -27.58 0.87 -12.39
CA SER A 212 -28.73 0.29 -11.68
C SER A 212 -28.44 -1.14 -11.23
N PRO A 213 -28.36 -1.40 -9.92
CA PRO A 213 -28.22 -2.76 -9.40
C PRO A 213 -29.36 -3.69 -9.82
N VAL A 214 -30.55 -3.16 -10.02
CA VAL A 214 -31.72 -3.93 -10.49
C VAL A 214 -31.50 -4.40 -11.92
N LEU A 215 -31.10 -3.51 -12.83
CA LEU A 215 -30.82 -3.86 -14.21
C LEU A 215 -29.57 -4.73 -14.34
N MET A 216 -28.60 -4.58 -13.44
CA MET A 216 -27.45 -5.50 -13.36
C MET A 216 -27.93 -6.92 -13.05
N ALA A 217 -28.81 -7.08 -12.06
CA ALA A 217 -29.36 -8.38 -11.70
C ALA A 217 -30.23 -8.98 -12.82
N GLU A 218 -31.00 -8.14 -13.51
CA GLU A 218 -31.87 -8.57 -14.61
C GLU A 218 -31.09 -9.01 -15.86
N PHE A 219 -30.07 -8.25 -16.27
CA PHE A 219 -29.31 -8.56 -17.49
C PHE A 219 -28.23 -9.62 -17.30
N PHE A 220 -27.64 -9.70 -16.11
CA PHE A 220 -26.46 -10.54 -15.84
C PHE A 220 -26.60 -11.45 -14.63
N GLY A 221 -27.70 -11.33 -13.85
CA GLY A 221 -28.00 -12.23 -12.74
C GLY A 221 -28.56 -13.55 -13.20
N ASN A 222 -28.33 -14.62 -12.42
CA ASN A 222 -28.90 -15.96 -12.65
C ASN A 222 -30.38 -16.00 -12.19
N MET A 223 -31.25 -15.14 -12.71
CA MET A 223 -32.68 -15.28 -12.47
C MET A 223 -33.22 -16.41 -13.32
N ARG A 224 -33.51 -17.56 -12.70
CA ARG A 224 -34.35 -18.61 -13.30
C ARG A 224 -35.76 -18.02 -13.41
N GLU A 225 -36.24 -17.81 -14.63
CA GLU A 225 -37.64 -17.58 -14.86
C GLU A 225 -38.40 -18.81 -14.33
N ALA A 226 -39.27 -18.60 -13.35
CA ALA A 226 -40.21 -19.63 -12.94
C ALA A 226 -41.17 -19.79 -14.10
N SER A 227 -41.00 -20.87 -14.86
CA SER A 227 -41.97 -21.32 -15.86
C SER A 227 -43.29 -21.61 -15.15
N SER A 228 -44.30 -20.81 -15.40
CA SER A 228 -45.70 -21.10 -15.10
C SER A 228 -46.32 -21.74 -16.30
#